data_139655a91fd7b590f08fad08171f17b8
#
_entry.id   139655a91fd7b590f08fad08171f17b8
#
_cell.length_a   1.000
_cell.length_b   1.000
_cell.length_c   1.000
_cell.angle_alpha   90.00
_cell.angle_beta   90.00
_cell.angle_gamma   90.00
#
_symmetry.space_group_name_H-M   'P 1'
#
loop_
_entity.id
_entity.type
_entity.pdbx_description
1 polymer ?
#
loop_
_entity_poly.entity_id
_entity_poly.type
_entity_poly.pdbx_seq_one_letter_code
_entity_poly.pdbx_strand_id
1 'polypeptide(L)'
;MNYPYTVGGGIIPECRFTQYKPEPHEYLIAVGDECAEISDTLFGTTIAAMHILGFIDLNTGEREAMLTHLMWELSADELRENAFAELFKKRTAYHVKCLPPMKPWFSTPFKRTGNLYLTEILEADIHEPYIDEVIQKYIDSLHLNSELFGVLDSVDEYPAYRGTFNRLGTEIKFIVSNEFSPVEDALRHMENLCRNCETNDKLFRKFAAEQLADRANELMQSSFTKEEIASGMKIRYIDMFCDGSFSVEFLFNDHLINVDGNLNGLKQADINKYYPEYDD
;
A
#
# COMPACT_ATOMS: atom_id res chain seq x y z
N MET A 1 -6.69 15.39 -23.46
CA MET A 1 -5.76 16.53 -23.20
C MET A 1 -4.94 16.78 -24.47
N ASN A 2 -4.60 18.03 -24.77
CA ASN A 2 -3.73 18.36 -25.90
C ASN A 2 -2.31 18.55 -25.39
N TYR A 3 -1.32 17.94 -26.02
CA TYR A 3 0.08 18.09 -25.68
C TYR A 3 0.81 19.04 -26.67
N PRO A 4 1.84 19.80 -26.22
CA PRO A 4 2.34 19.88 -24.83
C PRO A 4 1.34 20.56 -23.88
N TYR A 5 1.33 20.14 -22.63
CA TYR A 5 0.49 20.68 -21.56
C TYR A 5 1.37 21.23 -20.43
N THR A 6 1.27 22.54 -20.16
CA THR A 6 2.01 23.22 -19.10
C THR A 6 1.20 23.14 -17.80
N VAL A 7 1.74 22.51 -16.76
CA VAL A 7 1.09 22.40 -15.44
C VAL A 7 1.24 23.67 -14.64
N GLY A 8 0.32 23.95 -13.71
CA GLY A 8 0.38 25.11 -12.82
C GLY A 8 0.40 26.46 -13.52
N GLY A 9 0.00 26.53 -14.78
CA GLY A 9 0.09 27.76 -15.57
C GLY A 9 1.52 28.22 -15.91
N GLY A 10 2.52 27.35 -15.70
CA GLY A 10 3.94 27.63 -16.01
C GLY A 10 4.67 28.50 -15.00
N ILE A 11 4.05 28.80 -13.86
CA ILE A 11 4.66 29.61 -12.79
C ILE A 11 5.43 28.69 -11.86
N ILE A 12 6.74 28.91 -11.73
CA ILE A 12 7.56 28.22 -10.73
C ILE A 12 7.81 29.22 -9.60
N PRO A 13 7.31 28.96 -8.38
CA PRO A 13 7.54 29.84 -7.26
C PRO A 13 9.03 30.00 -6.92
N GLU A 14 9.46 31.21 -6.59
CA GLU A 14 10.87 31.50 -6.24
C GLU A 14 11.43 30.60 -5.13
N CYS A 15 10.60 30.21 -4.17
CA CYS A 15 10.99 29.29 -3.09
C CYS A 15 11.43 27.90 -3.59
N ARG A 16 11.06 27.52 -4.79
CA ARG A 16 11.44 26.22 -5.40
C ARG A 16 12.88 26.23 -5.93
N PHE A 17 13.41 27.38 -6.33
CA PHE A 17 14.79 27.49 -6.82
C PHE A 17 15.88 27.13 -5.78
N THR A 18 15.53 27.03 -4.52
CA THR A 18 16.46 26.53 -3.49
C THR A 18 16.47 25.00 -3.39
N GLN A 19 15.46 24.31 -3.92
CA GLN A 19 15.28 22.86 -3.83
C GLN A 19 15.59 22.17 -5.16
N TYR A 20 15.38 22.86 -6.28
CA TYR A 20 15.51 22.34 -7.63
C TYR A 20 16.52 23.12 -8.44
N LYS A 21 17.16 22.45 -9.39
CA LYS A 21 18.01 23.11 -10.39
C LYS A 21 17.13 24.00 -11.28
N PRO A 22 17.63 25.17 -11.71
CA PRO A 22 16.82 26.13 -12.49
C PRO A 22 16.56 25.67 -13.92
N GLU A 23 17.38 24.75 -14.46
CA GLU A 23 17.27 24.27 -15.82
C GLU A 23 16.43 22.98 -15.84
N PRO A 24 15.29 22.95 -16.57
CA PRO A 24 14.49 21.74 -16.69
C PRO A 24 15.22 20.70 -17.56
N HIS A 25 15.12 19.45 -17.12
CA HIS A 25 15.52 18.29 -17.93
C HIS A 25 14.28 17.65 -18.55
N GLU A 26 14.49 16.93 -19.66
CA GLU A 26 13.49 16.07 -20.23
C GLU A 26 13.60 14.65 -19.64
N TYR A 27 12.45 14.09 -19.27
CA TYR A 27 12.35 12.78 -18.67
C TYR A 27 11.34 11.91 -19.41
N LEU A 28 11.64 10.62 -19.51
CA LEU A 28 10.62 9.60 -19.74
C LEU A 28 10.26 9.01 -18.39
N ILE A 29 8.98 9.01 -18.05
CA ILE A 29 8.49 8.53 -16.75
C ILE A 29 7.51 7.38 -16.93
N ALA A 30 7.54 6.44 -15.98
CA ALA A 30 6.60 5.33 -15.85
C ALA A 30 5.56 5.67 -14.78
N VAL A 31 4.28 5.75 -15.13
CA VAL A 31 3.16 5.98 -14.22
C VAL A 31 2.53 4.66 -13.82
N GLY A 32 2.22 4.49 -12.52
CA GLY A 32 1.51 3.33 -11.96
C GLY A 32 -0.01 3.52 -11.91
N ASP A 33 -0.63 2.98 -10.88
CA ASP A 33 -2.08 3.10 -10.63
C ASP A 33 -2.45 4.28 -9.70
N GLU A 34 -1.47 4.88 -9.05
CA GLU A 34 -1.68 6.00 -8.13
C GLU A 34 -2.19 7.24 -8.86
N CYS A 35 -3.20 7.88 -8.30
CA CYS A 35 -3.68 9.18 -8.75
C CYS A 35 -2.93 10.30 -8.04
N ALA A 36 -2.85 11.46 -8.67
CA ALA A 36 -2.28 12.63 -8.01
C ALA A 36 -3.19 13.13 -6.88
N GLU A 37 -2.59 13.51 -5.77
CA GLU A 37 -3.26 14.03 -4.60
C GLU A 37 -2.75 15.42 -4.23
N ILE A 38 -3.50 16.17 -3.44
CA ILE A 38 -3.04 17.43 -2.86
C ILE A 38 -2.09 17.08 -1.72
N SER A 39 -0.80 17.36 -1.92
CA SER A 39 0.24 17.02 -0.95
C SER A 39 0.39 18.06 0.16
N ASP A 40 0.29 19.35 -0.14
CA ASP A 40 0.41 20.41 0.88
C ASP A 40 0.04 21.80 0.33
N THR A 41 -0.18 22.74 1.27
CA THR A 41 -0.27 24.18 1.02
C THR A 41 0.88 24.91 1.70
N LEU A 42 2.10 24.76 1.18
CA LEU A 42 3.25 25.48 1.69
C LEU A 42 3.34 26.87 1.05
N PHE A 43 3.43 27.90 1.87
CA PHE A 43 3.58 29.30 1.44
C PHE A 43 2.45 29.87 0.55
N GLY A 44 1.22 29.34 0.74
CA GLY A 44 0.04 29.84 0.00
C GLY A 44 -0.11 29.27 -1.41
N THR A 45 0.67 28.25 -1.77
CA THR A 45 0.55 27.52 -3.02
C THR A 45 0.06 26.10 -2.75
N THR A 46 -0.86 25.60 -3.58
CA THR A 46 -1.34 24.22 -3.51
C THR A 46 -0.51 23.35 -4.44
N ILE A 47 -0.02 22.25 -3.92
CA ILE A 47 0.87 21.32 -4.63
C ILE A 47 0.14 19.99 -4.81
N ALA A 48 0.11 19.50 -6.04
CA ALA A 48 -0.19 18.11 -6.32
C ALA A 48 1.08 17.26 -6.30
N ALA A 49 0.94 16.02 -5.86
CA ALA A 49 2.01 15.03 -5.88
C ALA A 49 1.46 13.66 -6.22
N MET A 50 2.29 12.82 -6.83
CA MET A 50 2.06 11.39 -7.04
C MET A 50 3.40 10.66 -7.06
N HIS A 51 3.35 9.34 -6.91
CA HIS A 51 4.52 8.51 -7.17
C HIS A 51 4.55 8.04 -8.62
N ILE A 52 5.74 8.09 -9.21
CA ILE A 52 6.05 7.42 -10.46
C ILE A 52 6.90 6.18 -10.18
N LEU A 53 6.79 5.16 -11.01
CA LEU A 53 7.47 3.87 -10.84
C LEU A 53 8.96 3.93 -11.18
N GLY A 54 9.35 4.91 -11.99
CA GLY A 54 10.72 5.11 -12.43
C GLY A 54 10.82 6.12 -13.56
N PHE A 55 12.05 6.42 -13.98
CA PHE A 55 12.30 7.40 -15.03
C PHE A 55 13.60 7.15 -15.80
N ILE A 56 13.74 7.84 -16.93
CA ILE A 56 14.98 8.09 -17.65
C ILE A 56 15.17 9.60 -17.76
N ASP A 57 16.26 10.13 -17.23
CA ASP A 57 16.69 11.52 -17.51
C ASP A 57 17.37 11.55 -18.88
N LEU A 58 16.75 12.15 -19.88
CA LEU A 58 17.26 12.22 -21.26
C LEU A 58 18.47 13.14 -21.40
N ASN A 59 18.70 14.04 -20.44
CA ASN A 59 19.86 14.95 -20.45
C ASN A 59 21.12 14.28 -19.93
N THR A 60 20.98 13.35 -18.96
CA THR A 60 22.11 12.65 -18.31
C THR A 60 22.25 11.20 -18.71
N GLY A 61 21.16 10.59 -19.20
CA GLY A 61 21.06 9.14 -19.46
C GLY A 61 20.85 8.30 -18.19
N GLU A 62 20.63 8.94 -17.03
CA GLU A 62 20.32 8.26 -15.76
C GLU A 62 19.00 7.51 -15.87
N ARG A 63 18.96 6.28 -15.36
CA ARG A 63 17.78 5.41 -15.34
C ARG A 63 17.52 4.95 -13.92
N GLU A 64 16.28 5.11 -13.46
CA GLU A 64 15.86 4.71 -12.14
C GLU A 64 14.53 3.93 -12.22
N ALA A 65 14.47 2.76 -11.57
CA ALA A 65 13.27 1.95 -11.41
C ALA A 65 12.88 1.90 -9.93
N MET A 66 12.60 3.07 -9.35
CA MET A 66 12.21 3.25 -7.95
C MET A 66 11.10 4.28 -7.85
N LEU A 67 10.21 4.09 -6.87
CA LEU A 67 9.18 5.07 -6.56
C LEU A 67 9.80 6.44 -6.29
N THR A 68 9.45 7.41 -7.13
CA THR A 68 9.94 8.78 -7.09
C THR A 68 8.74 9.72 -7.03
N HIS A 69 8.77 10.73 -6.17
CA HIS A 69 7.72 11.73 -6.14
C HIS A 69 7.81 12.64 -7.36
N LEU A 70 6.69 12.78 -8.06
CA LEU A 70 6.46 13.81 -9.06
C LEU A 70 5.55 14.86 -8.46
N MET A 71 5.98 16.12 -8.43
CA MET A 71 5.28 17.23 -7.77
C MET A 71 5.11 18.39 -8.73
N TRP A 72 4.01 19.14 -8.60
CA TRP A 72 3.78 20.39 -9.36
C TRP A 72 2.83 21.30 -8.60
N GLU A 73 2.90 22.59 -8.90
CA GLU A 73 1.94 23.58 -8.41
C GLU A 73 0.64 23.51 -9.19
N LEU A 74 -0.48 23.66 -8.50
CA LEU A 74 -1.80 23.74 -9.09
C LEU A 74 -2.21 25.19 -9.32
N SER A 75 -2.67 25.49 -10.53
CA SER A 75 -3.39 26.73 -10.79
C SER A 75 -4.77 26.68 -10.12
N ALA A 76 -5.38 27.87 -9.92
CA ALA A 76 -6.71 27.97 -9.37
C ALA A 76 -7.78 27.22 -10.20
N ASP A 77 -7.59 27.15 -11.51
CA ASP A 77 -8.48 26.45 -12.41
C ASP A 77 -8.33 24.94 -12.31
N GLU A 78 -7.10 24.41 -12.29
CA GLU A 78 -6.82 22.98 -12.09
C GLU A 78 -7.37 22.47 -10.75
N LEU A 79 -7.23 23.28 -9.69
CA LEU A 79 -7.76 22.94 -8.37
C LEU A 79 -9.29 22.92 -8.37
N ARG A 80 -9.93 23.92 -8.98
CA ARG A 80 -11.41 24.01 -9.04
C ARG A 80 -12.03 22.87 -9.84
N GLU A 81 -11.38 22.46 -10.93
CA GLU A 81 -11.88 21.42 -11.84
C GLU A 81 -11.45 20.02 -11.40
N ASN A 82 -10.63 19.89 -10.37
CA ASN A 82 -9.99 18.63 -9.93
C ASN A 82 -9.25 17.91 -11.07
N ALA A 83 -8.77 18.70 -12.06
CA ALA A 83 -8.19 18.16 -13.29
C ALA A 83 -6.84 17.43 -13.04
N PHE A 84 -6.18 17.70 -11.91
CA PHE A 84 -4.91 17.09 -11.55
C PHE A 84 -5.02 15.60 -11.24
N ALA A 85 -6.17 15.12 -10.72
CA ALA A 85 -6.36 13.70 -10.38
C ALA A 85 -6.37 12.80 -11.63
N GLU A 86 -6.81 13.35 -12.78
CA GLU A 86 -6.88 12.64 -14.06
C GLU A 86 -5.80 13.06 -15.06
N LEU A 87 -4.78 13.81 -14.60
CA LEU A 87 -3.72 14.34 -15.45
C LEU A 87 -2.92 13.23 -16.13
N PHE A 88 -2.69 12.14 -15.39
CA PHE A 88 -1.97 10.98 -15.86
C PHE A 88 -2.88 9.75 -15.96
N LYS A 89 -2.79 9.05 -17.08
CA LYS A 89 -3.44 7.75 -17.24
C LYS A 89 -2.60 6.69 -16.51
N LYS A 90 -3.28 5.76 -15.86
CA LYS A 90 -2.65 4.62 -15.19
C LYS A 90 -1.83 3.77 -16.17
N ARG A 91 -0.74 3.24 -15.69
CA ARG A 91 0.14 2.26 -16.39
C ARG A 91 0.60 2.76 -17.75
N THR A 92 0.97 4.03 -17.80
CA THR A 92 1.29 4.73 -19.05
C THR A 92 2.65 5.42 -18.94
N ALA A 93 3.38 5.43 -20.03
CA ALA A 93 4.64 6.16 -20.13
C ALA A 93 4.41 7.57 -20.70
N TYR A 94 5.13 8.55 -20.12
CA TYR A 94 5.05 9.95 -20.53
C TYR A 94 6.42 10.54 -20.78
N HIS A 95 6.49 11.47 -21.73
CA HIS A 95 7.61 12.38 -21.93
C HIS A 95 7.26 13.72 -21.26
N VAL A 96 8.07 14.13 -20.31
CA VAL A 96 7.81 15.31 -19.46
C VAL A 96 9.05 16.19 -19.33
N LYS A 97 8.84 17.46 -18.97
CA LYS A 97 9.90 18.34 -18.45
C LYS A 97 9.75 18.51 -16.96
N CYS A 98 10.86 18.29 -16.23
CA CYS A 98 10.91 18.47 -14.80
C CYS A 98 12.17 19.23 -14.40
N LEU A 99 12.09 19.97 -13.29
CA LEU A 99 13.27 20.48 -12.60
C LEU A 99 13.85 19.35 -11.72
N PRO A 100 15.10 18.95 -11.94
CA PRO A 100 15.75 17.95 -11.09
C PRO A 100 16.07 18.54 -9.72
N PRO A 101 16.11 17.73 -8.65
CA PRO A 101 16.45 18.18 -7.31
C PRO A 101 17.90 18.67 -7.24
N MET A 102 18.16 19.68 -6.40
CA MET A 102 19.53 20.20 -6.15
C MET A 102 20.42 19.16 -5.48
N LYS A 103 19.84 18.33 -4.61
CA LYS A 103 20.50 17.22 -3.93
C LYS A 103 19.57 16.02 -3.92
N PRO A 104 20.09 14.81 -4.18
CA PRO A 104 19.28 13.62 -4.00
C PRO A 104 18.86 13.52 -2.53
N TRP A 105 17.58 13.30 -2.29
CA TRP A 105 17.05 13.02 -0.96
C TRP A 105 17.26 11.55 -0.65
N PHE A 106 18.08 11.27 0.36
CA PHE A 106 18.26 9.92 0.87
C PHE A 106 17.30 9.71 2.04
N SER A 107 16.27 8.90 1.88
CA SER A 107 15.59 8.30 3.03
C SER A 107 16.04 6.85 3.14
N THR A 108 16.61 6.49 4.27
CA THR A 108 16.90 5.09 4.62
C THR A 108 15.59 4.39 5.00
N PRO A 109 15.40 3.08 4.68
CA PRO A 109 16.32 2.15 4.02
C PRO A 109 16.21 2.10 2.49
N PHE A 110 15.28 2.84 1.91
CA PHE A 110 15.06 2.86 0.47
C PHE A 110 15.72 4.13 -0.09
N LYS A 111 16.66 3.98 -1.02
CA LYS A 111 17.17 5.11 -1.78
C LYS A 111 16.00 5.70 -2.55
N ARG A 112 15.47 6.83 -2.10
CA ARG A 112 14.59 7.66 -2.91
C ARG A 112 15.48 8.72 -3.56
N THR A 113 15.55 8.70 -4.87
CA THR A 113 16.00 9.86 -5.61
C THR A 113 15.04 11.00 -5.31
N GLY A 114 15.54 12.22 -5.26
CA GLY A 114 14.73 13.38 -4.85
C GLY A 114 13.49 13.57 -5.71
N ASN A 115 12.56 14.37 -5.21
CA ASN A 115 11.34 14.71 -5.91
C ASN A 115 11.64 15.41 -7.23
N LEU A 116 11.00 14.99 -8.32
CA LEU A 116 10.98 15.72 -9.59
C LEU A 116 9.90 16.81 -9.54
N TYR A 117 10.20 18.01 -10.00
CA TYR A 117 9.19 19.07 -10.10
C TYR A 117 8.74 19.22 -11.54
N LEU A 118 7.53 18.76 -11.82
CA LEU A 118 6.93 18.77 -13.15
C LEU A 118 6.62 20.21 -13.61
N THR A 119 6.99 20.55 -14.82
CA THR A 119 6.68 21.83 -15.46
C THR A 119 5.83 21.67 -16.70
N GLU A 120 6.03 20.61 -17.48
CA GLU A 120 5.34 20.39 -18.75
C GLU A 120 5.21 18.90 -19.07
N ILE A 121 4.08 18.48 -19.60
CA ILE A 121 3.88 17.17 -20.21
C ILE A 121 3.98 17.35 -21.73
N LEU A 122 4.97 16.71 -22.33
CA LEU A 122 5.27 16.86 -23.77
C LEU A 122 4.48 15.86 -24.61
N GLU A 123 4.41 14.61 -24.15
CA GLU A 123 3.76 13.52 -24.88
C GLU A 123 3.28 12.44 -23.91
N ALA A 124 2.25 11.71 -24.29
CA ALA A 124 1.74 10.55 -23.55
C ALA A 124 1.74 9.31 -24.46
N ASP A 125 1.58 8.15 -23.84
CA ASP A 125 1.51 6.85 -24.53
C ASP A 125 2.80 6.57 -25.36
N ILE A 126 3.96 6.99 -24.85
CA ILE A 126 5.24 6.75 -25.51
C ILE A 126 5.67 5.29 -25.29
N HIS A 127 6.53 4.78 -26.18
CA HIS A 127 7.13 3.45 -26.05
C HIS A 127 8.66 3.56 -25.95
N GLU A 128 9.19 3.19 -24.81
CA GLU A 128 10.63 3.05 -24.55
C GLU A 128 10.86 1.74 -23.78
N PRO A 129 11.73 0.85 -24.27
CA PRO A 129 11.85 -0.51 -23.75
C PRO A 129 12.11 -0.60 -22.24
N TYR A 130 12.91 0.29 -21.67
CA TYR A 130 13.18 0.29 -20.23
C TYR A 130 11.94 0.74 -19.43
N ILE A 131 11.24 1.78 -19.87
CA ILE A 131 10.03 2.28 -19.22
C ILE A 131 8.91 1.25 -19.32
N ASP A 132 8.74 0.63 -20.50
CA ASP A 132 7.77 -0.44 -20.71
C ASP A 132 8.05 -1.64 -19.78
N GLU A 133 9.34 -2.00 -19.58
CA GLU A 133 9.75 -3.05 -18.63
C GLU A 133 9.42 -2.67 -17.18
N VAL A 134 9.61 -1.41 -16.77
CA VAL A 134 9.28 -0.91 -15.43
C VAL A 134 7.77 -1.03 -15.19
N ILE A 135 6.95 -0.59 -16.16
CA ILE A 135 5.48 -0.69 -16.08
C ILE A 135 5.05 -2.16 -16.03
N GLN A 136 5.65 -3.03 -16.87
CA GLN A 136 5.29 -4.44 -16.88
C GLN A 136 5.63 -5.14 -15.56
N LYS A 137 6.81 -4.87 -14.98
CA LYS A 137 7.17 -5.39 -13.64
C LYS A 137 6.20 -4.93 -12.57
N TYR A 138 5.74 -3.69 -12.64
CA TYR A 138 4.70 -3.21 -11.73
C TYR A 138 3.40 -3.97 -11.92
N ILE A 139 2.92 -4.13 -13.16
CA ILE A 139 1.71 -4.92 -13.46
C ILE A 139 1.83 -6.36 -12.94
N ASP A 140 2.98 -6.99 -13.18
CA ASP A 140 3.24 -8.35 -12.70
C ASP A 140 3.24 -8.42 -11.17
N SER A 141 3.64 -7.35 -10.48
CA SER A 141 3.64 -7.26 -9.02
C SER A 141 2.26 -7.01 -8.40
N LEU A 142 1.24 -6.69 -9.19
CA LEU A 142 -0.12 -6.50 -8.66
C LEU A 142 -0.80 -7.81 -8.28
N HIS A 143 -0.24 -8.94 -8.68
CA HIS A 143 -0.79 -10.26 -8.43
C HIS A 143 0.26 -11.21 -7.86
N LEU A 144 -0.11 -11.96 -6.84
CA LEU A 144 0.71 -13.02 -6.26
C LEU A 144 0.00 -14.36 -6.46
N ASN A 145 0.69 -15.34 -7.06
CA ASN A 145 0.12 -16.66 -7.29
C ASN A 145 0.39 -17.60 -6.12
N SER A 146 -0.64 -18.30 -5.67
CA SER A 146 -0.57 -19.34 -4.65
C SER A 146 -1.19 -20.63 -5.17
N GLU A 147 -0.56 -21.76 -4.89
CA GLU A 147 -1.14 -23.08 -5.21
C GLU A 147 -2.39 -23.38 -4.37
N LEU A 148 -2.46 -22.85 -3.16
CA LEU A 148 -3.57 -23.08 -2.22
C LEU A 148 -4.72 -22.10 -2.38
N PHE A 149 -4.42 -20.83 -2.66
CA PHE A 149 -5.40 -19.75 -2.65
C PHE A 149 -5.73 -19.20 -4.04
N GLY A 150 -4.99 -19.61 -5.08
CA GLY A 150 -5.10 -19.03 -6.42
C GLY A 150 -4.37 -17.70 -6.54
N VAL A 151 -4.97 -16.74 -7.25
CA VAL A 151 -4.41 -15.41 -7.45
C VAL A 151 -4.81 -14.52 -6.28
N LEU A 152 -3.82 -13.87 -5.69
CA LEU A 152 -4.00 -12.84 -4.65
C LEU A 152 -3.77 -11.49 -5.29
N ASP A 153 -4.60 -10.49 -4.95
CA ASP A 153 -4.50 -9.14 -5.47
C ASP A 153 -3.74 -8.24 -4.48
N SER A 154 -2.92 -7.34 -5.02
CA SER A 154 -2.22 -6.34 -4.20
C SER A 154 -3.23 -5.41 -3.50
N VAL A 155 -2.84 -4.91 -2.34
CA VAL A 155 -3.57 -3.87 -1.60
C VAL A 155 -2.93 -2.53 -1.89
N ASP A 156 -3.74 -1.54 -2.30
CA ASP A 156 -3.26 -0.28 -2.91
C ASP A 156 -2.29 0.54 -2.05
N GLU A 157 -2.32 0.44 -0.73
CA GLU A 157 -1.55 1.32 0.16
C GLU A 157 -0.32 0.67 0.80
N TYR A 158 -0.16 -0.65 0.70
CA TYR A 158 0.92 -1.39 1.36
C TYR A 158 1.49 -2.46 0.44
N PRO A 159 2.77 -2.82 0.60
CA PRO A 159 3.33 -3.98 -0.05
C PRO A 159 2.72 -5.27 0.55
N ALA A 160 1.46 -5.52 0.23
CA ALA A 160 0.66 -6.61 0.77
C ALA A 160 -0.30 -7.16 -0.29
N TYR A 161 -0.73 -8.40 -0.10
CA TYR A 161 -1.67 -9.08 -0.99
C TYR A 161 -2.84 -9.65 -0.19
N ARG A 162 -4.04 -9.47 -0.71
CA ARG A 162 -5.29 -9.94 -0.11
C ARG A 162 -5.73 -11.23 -0.77
N GLY A 163 -6.20 -12.16 0.03
CA GLY A 163 -6.81 -13.40 -0.41
C GLY A 163 -7.98 -13.81 0.46
N THR A 164 -8.66 -14.86 0.01
CA THR A 164 -9.70 -15.53 0.77
C THR A 164 -9.49 -17.03 0.72
N PHE A 165 -9.94 -17.74 1.74
CA PHE A 165 -10.07 -19.19 1.70
C PHE A 165 -11.36 -19.63 2.39
N ASN A 166 -11.92 -20.75 1.92
CA ASN A 166 -13.16 -21.28 2.49
C ASN A 166 -12.87 -22.39 3.50
N ARG A 167 -13.40 -22.23 4.72
CA ARG A 167 -13.31 -23.23 5.75
C ARG A 167 -14.68 -23.61 6.28
N LEU A 168 -15.10 -24.88 6.07
CA LEU A 168 -16.37 -25.40 6.55
C LEU A 168 -17.58 -24.50 6.20
N GLY A 169 -17.56 -23.89 5.00
CA GLY A 169 -18.59 -22.99 4.54
C GLY A 169 -18.46 -21.53 5.02
N THR A 170 -17.39 -21.20 5.75
CA THR A 170 -17.07 -19.82 6.15
C THR A 170 -15.90 -19.31 5.30
N GLU A 171 -16.11 -18.20 4.61
CA GLU A 171 -15.05 -17.48 3.93
C GLU A 171 -14.23 -16.68 4.96
N ILE A 172 -12.92 -16.86 4.93
CA ILE A 172 -11.96 -16.18 5.78
C ILE A 172 -11.10 -15.30 4.88
N LYS A 173 -11.07 -14.02 5.17
CA LYS A 173 -10.19 -13.05 4.49
C LYS A 173 -8.81 -13.07 5.13
N PHE A 174 -7.77 -12.83 4.33
CA PHE A 174 -6.42 -12.68 4.86
C PHE A 174 -5.59 -11.69 4.05
N ILE A 175 -4.54 -11.16 4.69
CA ILE A 175 -3.48 -10.38 4.04
C ILE A 175 -2.13 -11.05 4.32
N VAL A 176 -1.25 -11.03 3.31
CA VAL A 176 0.17 -11.36 3.44
C VAL A 176 0.98 -10.11 3.13
N SER A 177 1.83 -9.68 4.07
CA SER A 177 2.62 -8.44 3.97
C SER A 177 4.09 -8.72 3.74
N ASN A 178 4.74 -7.83 2.97
CA ASN A 178 6.16 -7.93 2.61
C ASN A 178 7.00 -6.72 3.06
N GLU A 179 6.68 -6.07 4.18
CA GLU A 179 7.36 -4.86 4.63
C GLU A 179 8.89 -4.93 4.66
N PHE A 180 9.48 -6.12 4.95
CA PHE A 180 10.93 -6.25 5.19
C PHE A 180 11.60 -7.44 4.50
N SER A 181 10.85 -8.28 3.80
CA SER A 181 11.33 -9.53 3.18
C SER A 181 10.47 -9.91 1.98
N PRO A 182 10.89 -10.87 1.15
CA PRO A 182 10.06 -11.36 0.06
C PRO A 182 8.69 -11.83 0.56
N VAL A 183 7.63 -11.41 -0.11
CA VAL A 183 6.24 -11.75 0.22
C VAL A 183 5.96 -13.26 0.16
N GLU A 184 6.74 -14.00 -0.61
CA GLU A 184 6.69 -15.45 -0.72
C GLU A 184 6.93 -16.14 0.62
N ASP A 185 7.66 -15.52 1.54
CA ASP A 185 7.85 -16.04 2.89
C ASP A 185 6.55 -15.92 3.69
N ALA A 186 5.89 -14.76 3.65
CA ALA A 186 4.58 -14.57 4.28
C ALA A 186 3.52 -15.52 3.69
N LEU A 187 3.50 -15.65 2.36
CA LEU A 187 2.59 -16.58 1.67
C LEU A 187 2.82 -18.03 2.13
N ARG A 188 4.06 -18.48 2.19
CA ARG A 188 4.40 -19.84 2.67
C ARG A 188 3.97 -20.07 4.11
N HIS A 189 4.11 -19.08 4.99
CA HIS A 189 3.66 -19.15 6.38
C HIS A 189 2.14 -19.23 6.46
N MET A 190 1.43 -18.41 5.65
CA MET A 190 -0.03 -18.44 5.57
C MET A 190 -0.54 -19.80 5.06
N GLU A 191 0.07 -20.34 4.00
CA GLU A 191 -0.28 -21.68 3.50
C GLU A 191 -0.09 -22.77 4.56
N ASN A 192 1.01 -22.73 5.32
CA ASN A 192 1.27 -23.69 6.39
C ASN A 192 0.25 -23.56 7.54
N LEU A 193 -0.14 -22.34 7.89
CA LEU A 193 -1.18 -22.06 8.87
C LEU A 193 -2.51 -22.66 8.42
N CYS A 194 -2.88 -22.48 7.15
CA CYS A 194 -4.14 -22.98 6.58
C CYS A 194 -4.16 -24.51 6.38
N ARG A 195 -3.04 -25.13 6.02
CA ARG A 195 -2.94 -26.60 5.94
C ARG A 195 -3.21 -27.27 7.30
N ASN A 196 -2.91 -26.61 8.40
CA ASN A 196 -3.13 -27.07 9.77
C ASN A 196 -4.30 -26.34 10.46
N CYS A 197 -5.22 -25.79 9.68
CA CYS A 197 -6.24 -24.85 10.16
C CYS A 197 -7.08 -25.38 11.34
N GLU A 198 -7.48 -26.66 11.36
CA GLU A 198 -8.29 -27.20 12.46
C GLU A 198 -7.54 -27.23 13.80
N THR A 199 -6.27 -27.61 13.76
CA THR A 199 -5.44 -27.66 14.96
C THR A 199 -5.13 -26.26 15.45
N ASN A 200 -4.77 -25.36 14.52
CA ASN A 200 -4.44 -23.99 14.84
C ASN A 200 -5.65 -23.23 15.40
N ASP A 201 -6.83 -23.38 14.79
CA ASP A 201 -8.05 -22.73 15.26
C ASP A 201 -8.42 -23.15 16.69
N LYS A 202 -8.36 -24.46 16.99
CA LYS A 202 -8.59 -24.95 18.36
C LYS A 202 -7.59 -24.36 19.36
N LEU A 203 -6.32 -24.25 18.94
CA LEU A 203 -5.27 -23.67 19.76
C LEU A 203 -5.51 -22.18 20.03
N PHE A 204 -5.84 -21.39 18.97
CA PHE A 204 -6.11 -19.96 19.07
C PHE A 204 -7.29 -19.66 19.98
N ARG A 205 -8.42 -20.36 19.76
CA ARG A 205 -9.64 -20.21 20.58
C ARG A 205 -9.39 -20.55 22.04
N LYS A 206 -8.71 -21.65 22.30
CA LYS A 206 -8.34 -22.06 23.66
C LYS A 206 -7.47 -20.99 24.32
N PHE A 207 -6.44 -20.54 23.65
CA PHE A 207 -5.52 -19.53 24.15
C PHE A 207 -6.26 -18.21 24.46
N ALA A 208 -7.08 -17.71 23.53
CA ALA A 208 -7.85 -16.50 23.75
C ALA A 208 -8.82 -16.64 24.93
N ALA A 209 -9.55 -17.74 25.03
CA ALA A 209 -10.47 -17.96 26.12
C ALA A 209 -9.77 -18.06 27.48
N GLU A 210 -8.57 -18.68 27.54
CA GLU A 210 -7.76 -18.76 28.77
C GLU A 210 -7.25 -17.38 29.21
N GLN A 211 -6.88 -16.53 28.27
CA GLN A 211 -6.33 -15.19 28.55
C GLN A 211 -7.42 -14.14 28.86
N LEU A 212 -8.59 -14.24 28.23
CA LEU A 212 -9.54 -13.15 28.15
C LEU A 212 -10.87 -13.39 28.87
N ALA A 213 -11.13 -14.60 29.45
CA ALA A 213 -12.45 -14.91 29.99
C ALA A 213 -12.95 -13.90 31.01
N ASP A 214 -12.12 -13.48 31.96
CA ASP A 214 -12.50 -12.54 33.00
C ASP A 214 -12.80 -11.15 32.38
N ARG A 215 -11.93 -10.67 31.48
CA ARG A 215 -12.10 -9.38 30.81
C ARG A 215 -13.31 -9.38 29.87
N ALA A 216 -13.55 -10.47 29.14
CA ALA A 216 -14.73 -10.62 28.29
C ALA A 216 -16.02 -10.55 29.09
N ASN A 217 -16.09 -11.25 30.21
CA ASN A 217 -17.23 -11.24 31.10
C ASN A 217 -17.47 -9.86 31.73
N GLU A 218 -16.41 -9.14 32.09
CA GLU A 218 -16.51 -7.77 32.60
C GLU A 218 -17.07 -6.82 31.53
N LEU A 219 -16.48 -6.84 30.31
CA LEU A 219 -16.90 -5.96 29.21
C LEU A 219 -18.34 -6.22 28.75
N MET A 220 -18.75 -7.49 28.69
CA MET A 220 -20.06 -7.90 28.21
C MET A 220 -21.11 -8.01 29.32
N GLN A 221 -20.75 -7.74 30.57
CA GLN A 221 -21.60 -7.93 31.75
C GLN A 221 -22.28 -9.30 31.79
N SER A 222 -21.48 -10.36 31.57
CA SER A 222 -21.93 -11.75 31.39
C SER A 222 -21.14 -12.70 32.29
N SER A 223 -21.41 -13.99 32.16
CA SER A 223 -20.73 -15.07 32.90
C SER A 223 -20.41 -16.26 32.01
N PHE A 224 -19.89 -16.00 30.82
CA PHE A 224 -19.49 -17.03 29.88
C PHE A 224 -18.34 -17.88 30.45
N THR A 225 -18.43 -19.18 30.27
CA THR A 225 -17.31 -20.09 30.53
C THR A 225 -16.25 -19.95 29.42
N LYS A 226 -15.03 -20.42 29.67
CA LYS A 226 -13.98 -20.46 28.66
C LYS A 226 -14.38 -21.27 27.43
N GLU A 227 -15.13 -22.35 27.64
CA GLU A 227 -15.63 -23.22 26.59
C GLU A 227 -16.68 -22.51 25.73
N GLU A 228 -17.57 -21.71 26.32
CA GLU A 228 -18.55 -20.91 25.59
C GLU A 228 -17.88 -19.80 24.79
N ILE A 229 -16.89 -19.11 25.36
CA ILE A 229 -16.11 -18.12 24.64
C ILE A 229 -15.38 -18.79 23.44
N ALA A 230 -14.62 -19.87 23.70
CA ALA A 230 -13.87 -20.55 22.64
C ALA A 230 -14.78 -21.06 21.51
N SER A 231 -15.94 -21.63 21.83
CA SER A 231 -16.87 -22.17 20.84
C SER A 231 -17.67 -21.09 20.10
N GLY A 232 -17.92 -19.95 20.74
CA GLY A 232 -18.68 -18.85 20.18
C GLY A 232 -17.90 -17.93 19.24
N MET A 233 -16.57 -17.95 19.28
CA MET A 233 -15.72 -17.15 18.38
C MET A 233 -15.93 -17.55 16.92
N LYS A 234 -16.01 -16.56 16.03
CA LYS A 234 -16.04 -16.74 14.57
C LYS A 234 -14.83 -16.05 13.98
N ILE A 235 -13.97 -16.82 13.31
CA ILE A 235 -12.79 -16.26 12.62
C ILE A 235 -13.27 -15.35 11.49
N ARG A 236 -12.63 -14.19 11.35
CA ARG A 236 -12.95 -13.18 10.33
C ARG A 236 -11.78 -12.93 9.42
N TYR A 237 -10.60 -12.75 10.00
CA TYR A 237 -9.47 -12.19 9.31
C TYR A 237 -8.14 -12.75 9.82
N ILE A 238 -7.13 -12.80 8.95
CA ILE A 238 -5.77 -13.20 9.32
C ILE A 238 -4.78 -12.25 8.64
N ASP A 239 -3.91 -11.63 9.42
CA ASP A 239 -2.70 -10.97 8.93
C ASP A 239 -1.51 -11.91 9.08
N MET A 240 -0.71 -12.04 8.04
CA MET A 240 0.51 -12.82 8.04
C MET A 240 1.68 -11.98 7.52
N PHE A 241 2.74 -11.92 8.30
CA PHE A 241 3.94 -11.15 7.97
C PHE A 241 5.09 -12.05 7.53
N CYS A 242 6.03 -11.47 6.80
CA CYS A 242 7.17 -12.19 6.24
C CYS A 242 8.14 -12.76 7.31
N ASP A 243 8.19 -12.18 8.52
CA ASP A 243 8.96 -12.71 9.65
C ASP A 243 8.26 -13.90 10.34
N GLY A 244 7.08 -14.31 9.84
CA GLY A 244 6.24 -15.35 10.40
C GLY A 244 5.42 -14.93 11.61
N SER A 245 5.40 -13.65 11.96
CA SER A 245 4.40 -13.12 12.89
C SER A 245 3.03 -13.08 12.23
N PHE A 246 1.97 -13.21 13.04
CA PHE A 246 0.60 -13.18 12.55
C PHE A 246 -0.35 -12.62 13.61
N SER A 247 -1.48 -12.10 13.13
CA SER A 247 -2.66 -11.77 13.93
C SER A 247 -3.89 -12.48 13.38
N VAL A 248 -4.67 -13.10 14.25
CA VAL A 248 -5.93 -13.76 13.89
C VAL A 248 -7.07 -13.07 14.61
N GLU A 249 -7.99 -12.52 13.83
CA GLU A 249 -9.16 -11.82 14.35
C GLU A 249 -10.39 -12.72 14.39
N PHE A 250 -11.07 -12.71 15.53
CA PHE A 250 -12.33 -13.39 15.75
C PHE A 250 -13.41 -12.40 16.16
N LEU A 251 -14.64 -12.66 15.73
CA LEU A 251 -15.84 -12.00 16.26
C LEU A 251 -16.48 -12.87 17.34
N PHE A 252 -16.76 -12.28 18.51
CA PHE A 252 -17.51 -12.89 19.60
C PHE A 252 -18.46 -11.86 20.24
N ASN A 253 -19.77 -12.05 20.09
CA ASN A 253 -20.81 -11.18 20.67
C ASN A 253 -20.52 -9.68 20.51
N ASP A 254 -20.37 -9.20 19.25
CA ASP A 254 -20.07 -7.81 18.90
C ASP A 254 -18.74 -7.26 19.49
N HIS A 255 -17.79 -8.15 19.76
CA HIS A 255 -16.44 -7.81 20.15
C HIS A 255 -15.44 -8.52 19.24
N LEU A 256 -14.36 -7.82 18.95
CA LEU A 256 -13.21 -8.39 18.23
C LEU A 256 -12.22 -8.96 19.24
N ILE A 257 -11.82 -10.18 19.01
CA ILE A 257 -10.75 -10.86 19.75
C ILE A 257 -9.60 -11.08 18.78
N ASN A 258 -8.45 -10.47 19.07
CA ASN A 258 -7.22 -10.66 18.30
C ASN A 258 -6.31 -11.63 19.05
N VAL A 259 -5.71 -12.57 18.32
CA VAL A 259 -4.71 -13.50 18.81
C VAL A 259 -3.43 -13.33 18.01
N ASP A 260 -2.40 -12.81 18.64
CA ASP A 260 -1.10 -12.59 18.03
C ASP A 260 -0.13 -13.73 18.37
N GLY A 261 0.68 -14.06 17.39
CA GLY A 261 1.69 -15.09 17.52
C GLY A 261 2.82 -14.97 16.52
N ASN A 262 3.66 -15.97 16.49
CA ASN A 262 4.68 -16.20 15.48
C ASN A 262 4.95 -17.69 15.34
N LEU A 263 5.93 -18.06 14.51
CA LEU A 263 6.34 -19.46 14.30
C LEU A 263 6.76 -20.21 15.58
N ASN A 264 7.09 -19.50 16.66
CA ASN A 264 7.49 -20.07 17.94
C ASN A 264 6.32 -20.25 18.93
N GLY A 265 5.12 -19.72 18.61
CA GLY A 265 3.92 -19.87 19.42
C GLY A 265 3.11 -18.59 19.58
N LEU A 266 2.03 -18.69 20.37
CA LEU A 266 1.12 -17.61 20.67
C LEU A 266 1.75 -16.65 21.69
N LYS A 267 1.54 -15.36 21.52
CA LYS A 267 2.15 -14.32 22.35
C LYS A 267 1.14 -13.63 23.25
N GLN A 268 0.02 -13.17 22.67
CA GLN A 268 -1.00 -12.42 23.39
C GLN A 268 -2.37 -12.58 22.77
N ALA A 269 -3.41 -12.23 23.54
CA ALA A 269 -4.75 -12.04 23.04
C ALA A 269 -5.33 -10.75 23.60
N ASP A 270 -6.14 -10.07 22.79
CA ASP A 270 -6.85 -8.82 23.12
C ASP A 270 -8.31 -8.95 22.80
N ILE A 271 -9.15 -8.12 23.49
CA ILE A 271 -10.57 -7.99 23.21
C ILE A 271 -10.99 -6.52 23.19
N ASN A 272 -11.67 -6.12 22.10
CA ASN A 272 -12.16 -4.77 21.88
C ASN A 272 -13.61 -4.78 21.38
N LYS A 273 -14.35 -3.68 21.59
CA LYS A 273 -15.69 -3.55 21.04
C LYS A 273 -15.61 -3.43 19.52
N TYR A 274 -16.46 -4.16 18.81
CA TYR A 274 -16.60 -4.09 17.38
C TYR A 274 -17.49 -2.94 16.94
N TYR A 275 -17.06 -2.17 15.96
CA TYR A 275 -17.76 -1.07 15.33
C TYR A 275 -17.87 -1.32 13.83
N PRO A 276 -18.98 -1.87 13.33
CA PRO A 276 -19.10 -2.27 11.91
C PRO A 276 -18.96 -1.13 10.91
N GLU A 277 -19.15 0.12 11.31
CA GLU A 277 -18.95 1.29 10.46
C GLU A 277 -17.51 1.56 10.01
N TYR A 278 -16.54 0.83 10.55
CA TYR A 278 -15.12 0.93 10.18
C TYR A 278 -14.61 -0.29 9.41
N ASP A 279 -15.50 -1.17 8.95
CA ASP A 279 -15.18 -2.36 8.16
C ASP A 279 -15.27 -2.05 6.65
N ASP A 280 -14.35 -1.27 6.10
CA ASP A 280 -14.24 -1.05 4.65
C ASP A 280 -13.25 -2.00 3.98
#